data_bb7fda46f727930a4d63cb7c8405a9ee
#
_entry.id   bb7fda46f727930a4d63cb7c8405a9ee
#
_cell.length_a   1.000
_cell.length_b   1.000
_cell.length_c   1.000
_cell.angle_alpha   90.00
_cell.angle_beta   90.00
_cell.angle_gamma   90.00
#
_symmetry.space_group_name_H-M   'P 1'
#
loop_
_entity.id
_entity.type
_entity.pdbx_description
1 polymer ?
#
loop_
_entity_poly.entity_id
_entity_poly.type
_entity_poly.pdbx_seq_one_letter_code
_entity_poly.pdbx_strand_id
1 'polypeptide(L)'
;SNKEIVKNDFYEWSFEKFNNNIKKKIEDIFKNLPIDINFLNISSPRKKKILICDMDSTIIEEESLDEIAEDAGIGNEIKNITKRAMKGELDFKDALLQRINLLNSYPLENIFKLNNKIRINDGAIELVEKMKANSCITVLISGGFSPSVSYIAKKIGFDYYHCNNFLYKKKDGKIVLNGCVQNPILDKNAKLDITKSYLKKLNFTLNDVISVGDGANDVNLIKQTGIGVSYKGKQILNNVADVVFNHTNLKGILYLQDYQI
;
A
#
# COMPACT_ATOMS: atom_id res chain seq x y z
N SER A 1 -5.00 -31.21 -17.12
CA SER A 1 -3.75 -30.87 -17.85
C SER A 1 -2.99 -29.84 -17.04
N ASN A 2 -1.76 -30.14 -16.70
CA ASN A 2 -0.89 -29.17 -16.04
C ASN A 2 -0.40 -28.21 -17.13
N LYS A 3 -0.70 -26.92 -16.96
CA LYS A 3 -0.13 -25.87 -17.81
C LYS A 3 1.00 -25.23 -17.03
N GLU A 4 2.19 -25.34 -17.57
CA GLU A 4 3.37 -24.65 -17.05
C GLU A 4 3.55 -23.37 -17.85
N ILE A 5 3.69 -22.25 -17.16
CA ILE A 5 4.08 -20.97 -17.74
C ILE A 5 5.40 -20.57 -17.09
N VAL A 6 6.43 -20.48 -17.88
CA VAL A 6 7.76 -20.00 -17.46
C VAL A 6 7.97 -18.65 -18.13
N LYS A 7 8.11 -17.59 -17.31
CA LYS A 7 8.43 -16.24 -17.79
C LYS A 7 9.47 -15.65 -16.87
N ASN A 8 10.71 -15.58 -17.31
CA ASN A 8 11.83 -15.07 -16.52
C ASN A 8 11.89 -15.76 -15.14
N ASP A 9 11.71 -15.03 -14.06
CA ASP A 9 11.76 -15.52 -12.66
C ASP A 9 10.38 -15.94 -12.11
N PHE A 10 9.38 -16.15 -12.97
CA PHE A 10 8.02 -16.50 -12.58
C PHE A 10 7.61 -17.85 -13.15
N TYR A 11 7.10 -18.71 -12.28
CA TYR A 11 6.59 -20.04 -12.63
C TYR A 11 5.14 -20.19 -12.20
N GLU A 12 4.28 -20.71 -13.07
CA GLU A 12 2.88 -20.96 -12.76
C GLU A 12 2.50 -22.40 -13.14
N TRP A 13 1.88 -23.09 -12.20
CA TRP A 13 1.31 -24.43 -12.40
C TRP A 13 -0.18 -24.42 -12.11
N SER A 14 -0.97 -25.00 -13.01
CA SER A 14 -2.40 -25.19 -12.80
C SER A 14 -2.70 -26.62 -12.36
N PHE A 15 -3.51 -26.78 -11.34
CA PHE A 15 -3.92 -28.07 -10.79
C PHE A 15 -5.44 -28.23 -10.87
N GLU A 16 -5.91 -29.37 -11.37
CA GLU A 16 -7.35 -29.71 -11.38
C GLU A 16 -7.85 -30.15 -9.99
N LYS A 17 -6.98 -30.81 -9.23
CA LYS A 17 -7.26 -31.25 -7.84
C LYS A 17 -6.15 -30.72 -6.95
N PHE A 18 -6.50 -29.84 -6.07
CA PHE A 18 -5.59 -29.24 -5.10
C PHE A 18 -6.18 -29.37 -3.69
N ASN A 19 -5.36 -29.72 -2.72
CA ASN A 19 -5.76 -29.85 -1.31
C ASN A 19 -4.67 -29.33 -0.37
N ASN A 20 -5.02 -29.16 0.89
CA ASN A 20 -4.12 -28.63 1.91
C ASN A 20 -2.85 -29.48 2.12
N ASN A 21 -2.90 -30.79 1.88
CA ASN A 21 -1.70 -31.63 2.00
C ASN A 21 -0.69 -31.37 0.89
N ILE A 22 -1.18 -31.14 -0.34
CA ILE A 22 -0.32 -30.75 -1.48
C ILE A 22 0.26 -29.36 -1.21
N LYS A 23 -0.56 -28.40 -0.78
CA LYS A 23 -0.12 -27.07 -0.39
C LYS A 23 1.03 -27.14 0.61
N LYS A 24 0.83 -27.82 1.72
CA LYS A 24 1.84 -27.95 2.78
C LYS A 24 3.14 -28.59 2.27
N LYS A 25 3.05 -29.64 1.45
CA LYS A 25 4.25 -30.27 0.88
C LYS A 25 5.04 -29.31 0.01
N ILE A 26 4.38 -28.51 -0.83
CA ILE A 26 5.04 -27.50 -1.66
C ILE A 26 5.70 -26.45 -0.78
N GLU A 27 4.98 -25.89 0.19
CA GLU A 27 5.52 -24.91 1.14
C GLU A 27 6.76 -25.46 1.90
N ASP A 28 6.70 -26.72 2.36
CA ASP A 28 7.81 -27.36 3.07
C ASP A 28 9.06 -27.57 2.20
N ILE A 29 8.88 -27.88 0.91
CA ILE A 29 10.00 -28.04 -0.04
C ILE A 29 10.76 -26.72 -0.22
N PHE A 30 10.04 -25.62 -0.32
CA PHE A 30 10.60 -24.32 -0.71
C PHE A 30 10.83 -23.35 0.44
N LYS A 31 10.46 -23.71 1.68
CA LYS A 31 10.46 -22.81 2.86
C LYS A 31 11.78 -22.10 3.17
N ASN A 32 12.91 -22.67 2.72
CA ASN A 32 14.24 -22.13 2.98
C ASN A 32 14.83 -21.35 1.77
N LEU A 33 14.07 -21.21 0.70
CA LEU A 33 14.48 -20.47 -0.49
C LEU A 33 13.91 -19.05 -0.45
N PRO A 34 14.63 -18.07 -1.00
CA PRO A 34 14.16 -16.68 -1.09
C PRO A 34 13.16 -16.50 -2.25
N ILE A 35 12.06 -17.26 -2.22
CA ILE A 35 11.00 -17.24 -3.23
C ILE A 35 9.64 -17.13 -2.55
N ASP A 36 8.69 -16.52 -3.22
CA ASP A 36 7.31 -16.43 -2.78
C ASP A 36 6.46 -17.51 -3.48
N ILE A 37 5.71 -18.29 -2.73
CA ILE A 37 4.78 -19.28 -3.25
C ILE A 37 3.37 -18.89 -2.87
N ASN A 38 2.53 -18.68 -3.87
CA ASN A 38 1.16 -18.26 -3.67
C ASN A 38 0.19 -19.20 -4.39
N PHE A 39 -0.98 -19.43 -3.79
CA PHE A 39 -2.00 -20.34 -4.30
C PHE A 39 -3.28 -19.56 -4.55
N LEU A 40 -3.63 -19.38 -5.82
CA LEU A 40 -4.81 -18.63 -6.22
C LEU A 40 -5.90 -19.55 -6.76
N ASN A 41 -7.15 -19.27 -6.38
CA ASN A 41 -8.29 -19.85 -7.06
C ASN A 41 -8.60 -19.04 -8.31
N ILE A 42 -8.49 -19.66 -9.49
CA ILE A 42 -8.68 -19.01 -10.78
C ILE A 42 -10.15 -18.99 -11.24
N SER A 43 -11.12 -19.15 -10.36
CA SER A 43 -12.56 -19.13 -10.70
C SER A 43 -13.08 -17.75 -11.12
N SER A 44 -12.34 -16.67 -10.87
CA SER A 44 -12.67 -15.30 -11.29
C SER A 44 -11.67 -14.77 -12.33
N PRO A 45 -12.06 -13.77 -13.15
CA PRO A 45 -11.14 -13.13 -14.08
C PRO A 45 -9.89 -12.62 -13.37
N ARG A 46 -8.72 -13.00 -13.87
CA ARG A 46 -7.43 -12.59 -13.29
C ARG A 46 -7.19 -11.10 -13.46
N LYS A 47 -7.48 -10.56 -14.65
CA LYS A 47 -7.31 -9.12 -14.94
C LYS A 47 -8.35 -8.32 -14.18
N LYS A 48 -7.89 -7.48 -13.27
CA LYS A 48 -8.73 -6.60 -12.47
C LYS A 48 -8.84 -5.23 -13.14
N LYS A 49 -9.90 -4.51 -12.82
CA LYS A 49 -10.23 -3.22 -13.43
C LYS A 49 -9.79 -2.03 -12.59
N ILE A 50 -9.50 -2.26 -11.32
CA ILE A 50 -9.03 -1.23 -10.39
C ILE A 50 -7.83 -1.79 -9.61
N LEU A 51 -6.74 -1.02 -9.55
CA LEU A 51 -5.59 -1.22 -8.68
C LEU A 51 -5.65 -0.21 -7.54
N ILE A 52 -5.70 -0.68 -6.31
CA ILE A 52 -5.60 0.15 -5.09
C ILE A 52 -4.27 -0.13 -4.40
N CYS A 53 -3.48 0.91 -4.19
CA CYS A 53 -2.18 0.79 -3.50
C CYS A 53 -2.15 1.63 -2.23
N ASP A 54 -1.56 1.08 -1.17
CA ASP A 54 -0.97 1.87 -0.11
C ASP A 54 0.31 2.57 -0.58
N MET A 55 0.76 3.61 0.11
CA MET A 55 1.97 4.34 -0.23
C MET A 55 3.17 3.91 0.60
N ASP A 56 3.12 4.22 1.90
CA ASP A 56 4.24 4.03 2.83
C ASP A 56 4.56 2.54 2.97
N SER A 57 5.84 2.17 2.97
CA SER A 57 6.34 0.78 3.00
C SER A 57 5.76 -0.15 1.91
N THR A 58 4.98 0.37 0.95
CA THR A 58 4.38 -0.38 -0.17
C THR A 58 4.85 0.16 -1.52
N ILE A 59 4.43 1.36 -1.92
CA ILE A 59 4.86 2.02 -3.16
C ILE A 59 6.23 2.68 -2.98
N ILE A 60 6.51 3.18 -1.79
CA ILE A 60 7.79 3.72 -1.37
C ILE A 60 8.40 2.85 -0.27
N GLU A 61 9.73 2.94 -0.08
CA GLU A 61 10.41 2.17 0.96
C GLU A 61 10.20 2.75 2.36
N GLU A 62 10.06 4.07 2.46
CA GLU A 62 10.02 4.82 3.71
C GLU A 62 8.59 4.92 4.31
N GLU A 63 8.54 5.29 5.57
CA GLU A 63 7.38 5.84 6.28
C GLU A 63 7.45 7.37 6.21
N SER A 64 6.67 7.99 5.35
CA SER A 64 6.80 9.43 5.02
C SER A 64 6.68 10.37 6.22
N LEU A 65 5.83 10.04 7.20
CA LEU A 65 5.70 10.84 8.42
C LEU A 65 6.92 10.68 9.34
N ASP A 66 7.53 9.50 9.38
CA ASP A 66 8.71 9.25 10.20
C ASP A 66 9.93 10.00 9.63
N GLU A 67 10.07 10.07 8.29
CA GLU A 67 11.10 10.89 7.63
C GLU A 67 10.96 12.39 7.98
N ILE A 68 9.72 12.91 7.98
CA ILE A 68 9.46 14.28 8.40
C ILE A 68 9.84 14.49 9.88
N ALA A 69 9.54 13.51 10.73
CA ALA A 69 9.86 13.57 12.15
C ALA A 69 11.36 13.55 12.44
N GLU A 70 12.11 12.72 11.71
CA GLU A 70 13.58 12.67 11.83
C GLU A 70 14.22 13.99 11.37
N ASP A 71 13.78 14.58 10.25
CA ASP A 71 14.26 15.89 9.77
C ASP A 71 13.88 17.03 10.75
N ALA A 72 12.76 16.91 11.44
CA ALA A 72 12.33 17.85 12.49
C ALA A 72 13.06 17.66 13.83
N GLY A 73 13.88 16.61 13.99
CA GLY A 73 14.58 16.27 15.22
C GLY A 73 13.71 15.71 16.35
N ILE A 74 12.50 15.20 16.02
CA ILE A 74 11.52 14.66 16.98
C ILE A 74 11.19 13.17 16.70
N GLY A 75 12.06 12.46 16.00
CA GLY A 75 11.84 11.06 15.64
C GLY A 75 11.59 10.15 16.84
N ASN A 76 12.31 10.35 17.95
CA ASN A 76 12.14 9.55 19.17
C ASN A 76 10.78 9.75 19.82
N GLU A 77 10.28 10.99 19.89
CA GLU A 77 8.97 11.31 20.44
C GLU A 77 7.86 10.67 19.62
N ILE A 78 7.95 10.73 18.30
CA ILE A 78 6.98 10.12 17.38
C ILE A 78 7.01 8.60 17.51
N LYS A 79 8.19 7.96 17.57
CA LYS A 79 8.33 6.51 17.79
C LYS A 79 7.68 6.08 19.12
N ASN A 80 7.81 6.88 20.17
CA ASN A 80 7.16 6.58 21.46
C ASN A 80 5.62 6.63 21.37
N ILE A 81 5.04 7.61 20.68
CA ILE A 81 3.59 7.70 20.46
C ILE A 81 3.11 6.48 19.65
N THR A 82 3.81 6.14 18.57
CA THR A 82 3.50 4.96 17.73
C THR A 82 3.54 3.68 18.56
N LYS A 83 4.56 3.50 19.42
CA LYS A 83 4.68 2.32 20.29
C LYS A 83 3.52 2.21 21.29
N ARG A 84 3.05 3.33 21.85
CA ARG A 84 1.89 3.37 22.75
C ARG A 84 0.59 3.01 22.02
N ALA A 85 0.41 3.53 20.80
CA ALA A 85 -0.73 3.16 19.96
C ALA A 85 -0.73 1.66 19.62
N MET A 86 0.43 1.09 19.29
CA MET A 86 0.56 -0.36 19.02
C MET A 86 0.25 -1.24 20.25
N LYS A 87 0.43 -0.73 21.46
CA LYS A 87 0.04 -1.39 22.72
C LYS A 87 -1.44 -1.21 23.07
N GLY A 88 -2.20 -0.44 22.28
CA GLY A 88 -3.59 -0.11 22.57
C GLY A 88 -3.80 0.95 23.65
N GLU A 89 -2.75 1.67 24.05
CA GLU A 89 -2.82 2.77 25.04
C GLU A 89 -3.41 4.06 24.43
N LEU A 90 -3.36 4.18 23.10
CA LEU A 90 -3.91 5.30 22.33
C LEU A 90 -4.68 4.74 21.14
N ASP A 91 -5.79 5.37 20.80
CA ASP A 91 -6.44 5.07 19.53
C ASP A 91 -5.66 5.65 18.33
N PHE A 92 -6.00 5.19 17.12
CA PHE A 92 -5.31 5.61 15.90
C PHE A 92 -5.38 7.13 15.68
N LYS A 93 -6.56 7.73 15.91
CA LYS A 93 -6.79 9.15 15.65
C LYS A 93 -6.04 10.01 16.65
N ASP A 94 -6.09 9.66 17.93
CA ASP A 94 -5.37 10.37 18.99
C ASP A 94 -3.86 10.30 18.79
N ALA A 95 -3.34 9.13 18.43
CA ALA A 95 -1.93 8.95 18.12
C ALA A 95 -1.50 9.81 16.91
N LEU A 96 -2.33 9.85 15.85
CA LEU A 96 -2.06 10.70 14.69
C LEU A 96 -2.03 12.18 15.08
N LEU A 97 -3.05 12.66 15.79
CA LEU A 97 -3.14 14.06 16.19
C LEU A 97 -1.97 14.48 17.10
N GLN A 98 -1.56 13.63 18.05
CA GLN A 98 -0.39 13.90 18.89
C GLN A 98 0.89 14.02 18.06
N ARG A 99 1.12 13.11 17.10
CA ARG A 99 2.30 13.16 16.21
C ARG A 99 2.30 14.44 15.35
N ILE A 100 1.16 14.83 14.79
CA ILE A 100 1.07 16.03 13.96
C ILE A 100 1.22 17.32 14.79
N ASN A 101 0.73 17.33 16.03
CA ASN A 101 0.91 18.48 16.92
C ASN A 101 2.40 18.75 17.23
N LEU A 102 3.23 17.72 17.34
CA LEU A 102 4.68 17.86 17.52
C LEU A 102 5.36 18.50 16.30
N LEU A 103 4.78 18.39 15.11
CA LEU A 103 5.27 19.02 13.87
C LEU A 103 4.83 20.47 13.71
N ASN A 104 4.22 21.07 14.74
CA ASN A 104 3.81 22.47 14.70
C ASN A 104 4.99 23.39 14.39
N SER A 105 4.82 24.29 13.44
CA SER A 105 5.83 25.20 12.91
C SER A 105 6.91 24.55 12.03
N TYR A 106 6.79 23.28 11.67
CA TYR A 106 7.71 22.66 10.72
C TYR A 106 7.50 23.22 9.30
N PRO A 107 8.57 23.64 8.57
CA PRO A 107 8.45 24.30 7.28
C PRO A 107 7.95 23.36 6.17
N LEU A 108 6.95 23.79 5.42
CA LEU A 108 6.43 23.03 4.27
C LEU A 108 7.51 22.76 3.21
N GLU A 109 8.42 23.72 2.98
CA GLU A 109 9.52 23.58 2.03
C GLU A 109 10.45 22.38 2.33
N ASN A 110 10.60 22.00 3.60
CA ASN A 110 11.41 20.86 3.99
C ASN A 110 10.75 19.55 3.55
N ILE A 111 9.42 19.45 3.62
CA ILE A 111 8.70 18.26 3.12
C ILE A 111 8.97 18.08 1.61
N PHE A 112 8.96 19.16 0.83
CA PHE A 112 9.28 19.07 -0.59
C PHE A 112 10.73 18.64 -0.86
N LYS A 113 11.68 19.04 0.00
CA LYS A 113 13.07 18.58 -0.10
C LYS A 113 13.19 17.08 0.23
N LEU A 114 12.47 16.61 1.25
CA LEU A 114 12.42 15.20 1.62
C LEU A 114 11.81 14.34 0.52
N ASN A 115 10.73 14.81 -0.13
CA ASN A 115 10.08 14.09 -1.22
C ASN A 115 11.05 13.71 -2.35
N ASN A 116 12.09 14.53 -2.60
CA ASN A 116 13.11 14.23 -3.63
C ASN A 116 14.06 13.09 -3.24
N LYS A 117 14.10 12.72 -1.95
CA LYS A 117 14.94 11.63 -1.42
C LYS A 117 14.17 10.31 -1.29
N ILE A 118 12.84 10.34 -1.42
CA ILE A 118 11.99 9.14 -1.31
C ILE A 118 12.37 8.14 -2.39
N ARG A 119 12.56 6.90 -1.96
CA ARG A 119 12.86 5.75 -2.82
C ARG A 119 11.58 5.01 -3.17
N ILE A 120 11.40 4.82 -4.46
CA ILE A 120 10.26 4.05 -4.98
C ILE A 120 10.63 2.57 -4.96
N ASN A 121 9.76 1.72 -4.42
CA ASN A 121 9.96 0.28 -4.45
C ASN A 121 10.02 -0.25 -5.89
N ASP A 122 10.89 -1.23 -6.10
CA ASP A 122 11.10 -1.86 -7.40
C ASP A 122 9.80 -2.39 -7.99
N GLY A 123 9.58 -2.05 -9.25
CA GLY A 123 8.41 -2.50 -10.00
C GLY A 123 7.15 -1.63 -9.81
N ALA A 124 7.17 -0.60 -8.96
CA ALA A 124 6.00 0.25 -8.72
C ALA A 124 5.61 1.06 -9.96
N ILE A 125 6.59 1.64 -10.65
CA ILE A 125 6.35 2.43 -11.87
C ILE A 125 5.79 1.52 -12.96
N GLU A 126 6.48 0.42 -13.25
CA GLU A 126 6.07 -0.54 -14.28
C GLU A 126 4.69 -1.14 -13.98
N LEU A 127 4.37 -1.39 -12.70
CA LEU A 127 3.06 -1.86 -12.29
C LEU A 127 1.97 -0.88 -12.71
N VAL A 128 2.11 0.39 -12.31
CA VAL A 128 1.10 1.42 -12.57
C VAL A 128 0.97 1.68 -14.07
N GLU A 129 2.09 1.85 -14.78
CA GLU A 129 2.09 2.07 -16.24
C GLU A 129 1.41 0.92 -16.99
N LYS A 130 1.77 -0.32 -16.67
CA LYS A 130 1.22 -1.49 -17.36
C LYS A 130 -0.27 -1.68 -17.07
N MET A 131 -0.69 -1.50 -15.82
CA MET A 131 -2.10 -1.58 -15.44
C MET A 131 -2.93 -0.52 -16.19
N LYS A 132 -2.47 0.73 -16.24
CA LYS A 132 -3.11 1.82 -16.99
C LYS A 132 -3.17 1.55 -18.48
N ALA A 133 -2.09 1.09 -19.09
CA ALA A 133 -2.04 0.72 -20.51
C ALA A 133 -3.08 -0.36 -20.86
N ASN A 134 -3.57 -1.11 -19.87
CA ASN A 134 -4.64 -2.10 -20.02
C ASN A 134 -5.99 -1.63 -19.46
N SER A 135 -6.22 -0.32 -19.43
CA SER A 135 -7.48 0.30 -19.01
C SER A 135 -7.88 0.01 -17.55
N CYS A 136 -6.91 -0.31 -16.70
CA CYS A 136 -7.11 -0.41 -15.27
C CYS A 136 -7.01 0.96 -14.62
N ILE A 137 -7.94 1.30 -13.75
CA ILE A 137 -7.91 2.53 -12.96
C ILE A 137 -6.95 2.32 -11.79
N THR A 138 -6.05 3.26 -11.57
CA THR A 138 -5.02 3.18 -10.53
C THR A 138 -5.23 4.24 -9.46
N VAL A 139 -5.33 3.82 -8.19
CA VAL A 139 -5.63 4.70 -7.07
C VAL A 139 -4.63 4.48 -5.94
N LEU A 140 -3.97 5.54 -5.50
CA LEU A 140 -3.12 5.55 -4.33
C LEU A 140 -3.93 6.01 -3.12
N ILE A 141 -4.02 5.20 -2.05
CA ILE A 141 -4.76 5.56 -0.83
C ILE A 141 -3.85 5.39 0.38
N SER A 142 -3.44 6.50 0.99
CA SER A 142 -2.48 6.51 2.08
C SER A 142 -3.01 7.22 3.32
N GLY A 143 -2.65 6.71 4.49
CA GLY A 143 -2.79 7.42 5.76
C GLY A 143 -1.82 8.59 5.92
N GLY A 144 -0.86 8.75 5.01
CA GLY A 144 0.08 9.86 4.93
C GLY A 144 -0.56 11.17 4.49
N PHE A 145 0.26 12.17 4.15
CA PHE A 145 -0.18 13.55 3.94
C PHE A 145 0.08 14.05 2.52
N SER A 146 -0.80 14.95 2.07
CA SER A 146 -0.87 15.44 0.68
C SER A 146 0.44 15.93 0.08
N PRO A 147 1.36 16.62 0.77
CA PRO A 147 2.62 17.04 0.16
C PRO A 147 3.45 15.87 -0.39
N SER A 148 3.50 14.75 0.34
CA SER A 148 4.24 13.56 -0.09
C SER A 148 3.39 12.68 -1.00
N VAL A 149 2.14 12.36 -0.61
CA VAL A 149 1.26 11.48 -1.39
C VAL A 149 1.00 12.03 -2.79
N SER A 150 0.70 13.34 -2.91
CA SER A 150 0.46 13.97 -4.21
C SER A 150 1.71 13.98 -5.10
N TYR A 151 2.88 14.15 -4.49
CA TYR A 151 4.16 14.08 -5.22
C TYR A 151 4.40 12.68 -5.78
N ILE A 152 4.27 11.64 -4.95
CA ILE A 152 4.46 10.25 -5.34
C ILE A 152 3.42 9.82 -6.38
N ALA A 153 2.14 10.13 -6.15
CA ALA A 153 1.08 9.80 -7.11
C ALA A 153 1.35 10.36 -8.51
N LYS A 154 1.79 11.63 -8.59
CA LYS A 154 2.14 12.26 -9.85
C LYS A 154 3.41 11.66 -10.47
N LYS A 155 4.44 11.42 -9.67
CA LYS A 155 5.74 10.88 -10.13
C LYS A 155 5.60 9.48 -10.73
N ILE A 156 4.73 8.64 -10.17
CA ILE A 156 4.47 7.27 -10.65
C ILE A 156 3.38 7.25 -11.74
N GLY A 157 2.49 8.24 -11.75
CA GLY A 157 1.43 8.37 -12.75
C GLY A 157 0.10 7.71 -12.34
N PHE A 158 -0.23 7.63 -11.05
CA PHE A 158 -1.56 7.19 -10.60
C PHE A 158 -2.67 8.09 -11.16
N ASP A 159 -3.83 7.52 -11.46
CA ASP A 159 -5.00 8.29 -11.93
C ASP A 159 -5.60 9.13 -10.82
N TYR A 160 -5.66 8.57 -9.62
CA TYR A 160 -6.23 9.22 -8.44
C TYR A 160 -5.38 8.96 -7.20
N TYR A 161 -5.50 9.85 -6.22
CA TYR A 161 -4.94 9.64 -4.88
C TYR A 161 -5.85 10.19 -3.79
N HIS A 162 -5.80 9.58 -2.61
CA HIS A 162 -6.49 10.00 -1.39
C HIS A 162 -5.54 9.93 -0.21
N CYS A 163 -5.57 10.98 0.62
CA CYS A 163 -4.67 11.09 1.76
C CYS A 163 -5.22 12.09 2.79
N ASN A 164 -4.56 12.21 3.92
CA ASN A 164 -4.80 13.28 4.87
C ASN A 164 -4.20 14.60 4.38
N ASN A 165 -4.66 15.71 4.95
CA ASN A 165 -4.12 17.03 4.67
C ASN A 165 -3.67 17.70 5.96
N PHE A 166 -2.47 18.27 5.94
CA PHE A 166 -2.04 19.20 6.99
C PHE A 166 -2.82 20.49 6.91
N LEU A 167 -3.02 21.16 8.04
CA LEU A 167 -3.38 22.57 8.08
C LEU A 167 -2.11 23.41 8.21
N TYR A 168 -2.12 24.58 7.60
CA TYR A 168 -0.95 25.46 7.48
C TYR A 168 -1.19 26.81 8.12
N LYS A 169 -0.09 27.50 8.50
CA LYS A 169 -0.07 28.90 8.93
C LYS A 169 1.14 29.61 8.34
N LYS A 170 1.11 30.94 8.31
CA LYS A 170 2.29 31.76 7.99
C LYS A 170 3.05 32.09 9.30
N LYS A 171 4.37 31.90 9.28
CA LYS A 171 5.28 32.26 10.36
C LYS A 171 6.57 32.77 9.73
N ASP A 172 7.00 33.99 10.11
CA ASP A 172 8.23 34.63 9.62
C ASP A 172 8.37 34.60 8.07
N GLY A 173 7.26 34.90 7.35
CA GLY A 173 7.19 34.90 5.90
C GLY A 173 7.14 33.52 5.23
N LYS A 174 7.24 32.42 5.99
CA LYS A 174 7.21 31.04 5.48
C LYS A 174 5.87 30.38 5.76
N ILE A 175 5.53 29.38 4.92
CA ILE A 175 4.40 28.46 5.18
C ILE A 175 4.91 27.32 6.04
N VAL A 176 4.27 27.12 7.20
CA VAL A 176 4.61 26.06 8.15
C VAL A 176 3.36 25.27 8.54
N LEU A 177 3.55 24.04 9.04
CA LEU A 177 2.46 23.24 9.62
C LEU A 177 1.91 23.96 10.86
N ASN A 178 0.59 23.89 11.06
CA ASN A 178 -0.01 24.48 12.28
C ASN A 178 -0.19 23.46 13.42
N GLY A 179 0.24 22.20 13.21
CA GLY A 179 0.10 21.12 14.18
C GLY A 179 -1.27 20.43 14.16
N CYS A 180 -2.10 20.67 13.14
CA CYS A 180 -3.44 20.10 13.01
C CYS A 180 -3.64 19.41 11.68
N VAL A 181 -4.65 18.51 11.63
CA VAL A 181 -5.08 17.76 10.45
C VAL A 181 -6.45 18.25 10.01
N GLN A 182 -6.65 18.36 8.70
CA GLN A 182 -7.95 18.66 8.12
C GLN A 182 -8.88 17.44 8.25
N ASN A 183 -10.11 17.67 8.70
CA ASN A 183 -11.14 16.63 8.72
C ASN A 183 -11.81 16.46 7.33
N PRO A 184 -12.32 15.25 7.00
CA PRO A 184 -12.21 14.01 7.77
C PRO A 184 -10.81 13.38 7.69
N ILE A 185 -10.39 12.72 8.77
CA ILE A 185 -9.14 11.95 8.81
C ILE A 185 -9.40 10.58 8.18
N LEU A 186 -8.50 10.14 7.30
CA LEU A 186 -8.50 8.78 6.77
C LEU A 186 -8.07 7.79 7.86
N ASP A 187 -9.04 7.03 8.36
CA ASP A 187 -8.83 5.97 9.33
C ASP A 187 -8.66 4.59 8.64
N LYS A 188 -8.58 3.53 9.43
CA LYS A 188 -8.45 2.14 8.97
C LYS A 188 -9.58 1.65 8.05
N ASN A 189 -10.75 2.30 8.05
CA ASN A 189 -11.91 1.92 7.22
C ASN A 189 -11.96 2.76 5.94
N ALA A 190 -11.34 3.94 5.95
CA ALA A 190 -11.40 4.89 4.85
C ALA A 190 -10.95 4.29 3.51
N LYS A 191 -9.92 3.43 3.49
CA LYS A 191 -9.45 2.77 2.27
C LYS A 191 -10.56 1.94 1.60
N LEU A 192 -11.30 1.15 2.38
CA LEU A 192 -12.40 0.34 1.87
C LEU A 192 -13.57 1.22 1.41
N ASP A 193 -13.92 2.26 2.18
CA ASP A 193 -15.05 3.15 1.86
C ASP A 193 -14.78 3.97 0.60
N ILE A 194 -13.58 4.49 0.43
CA ILE A 194 -13.14 5.15 -0.80
C ILE A 194 -13.22 4.17 -1.97
N THR A 195 -12.72 2.94 -1.82
CA THR A 195 -12.81 1.91 -2.86
C THR A 195 -14.27 1.64 -3.24
N LYS A 196 -15.16 1.44 -2.28
CA LYS A 196 -16.60 1.25 -2.53
C LYS A 196 -17.24 2.43 -3.28
N SER A 197 -16.77 3.66 -3.04
CA SER A 197 -17.26 4.83 -3.77
C SER A 197 -16.92 4.77 -5.27
N TYR A 198 -15.73 4.32 -5.63
CA TYR A 198 -15.32 4.06 -7.02
C TYR A 198 -16.17 2.95 -7.65
N LEU A 199 -16.35 1.83 -6.93
CA LEU A 199 -17.12 0.70 -7.42
C LEU A 199 -18.55 1.11 -7.77
N LYS A 200 -19.20 1.91 -6.92
CA LYS A 200 -20.53 2.43 -7.17
C LYS A 200 -20.61 3.33 -8.41
N LYS A 201 -19.62 4.22 -8.59
CA LYS A 201 -19.57 5.14 -9.74
C LYS A 201 -19.34 4.42 -11.06
N LEU A 202 -18.55 3.35 -11.04
CA LEU A 202 -18.08 2.63 -12.24
C LEU A 202 -18.89 1.37 -12.54
N ASN A 203 -19.86 1.04 -11.71
CA ASN A 203 -20.64 -0.20 -11.78
C ASN A 203 -19.74 -1.46 -11.76
N PHE A 204 -18.74 -1.45 -10.88
CA PHE A 204 -17.84 -2.56 -10.61
C PHE A 204 -18.12 -3.18 -9.25
N THR A 205 -17.50 -4.33 -8.99
CA THR A 205 -17.60 -5.06 -7.72
C THR A 205 -16.23 -5.17 -7.04
N LEU A 206 -16.20 -5.59 -5.79
CA LEU A 206 -14.94 -5.88 -5.09
C LEU A 206 -14.09 -6.95 -5.81
N ASN A 207 -14.73 -7.87 -6.55
CA ASN A 207 -14.02 -8.86 -7.38
C ASN A 207 -13.24 -8.24 -8.55
N ASP A 208 -13.59 -7.03 -8.97
CA ASP A 208 -12.89 -6.29 -10.04
C ASP A 208 -11.65 -5.52 -9.52
N VAL A 209 -11.35 -5.61 -8.22
CA VAL A 209 -10.26 -4.89 -7.56
C VAL A 209 -9.09 -5.80 -7.23
N ILE A 210 -7.88 -5.33 -7.49
CA ILE A 210 -6.65 -5.80 -6.84
C ILE A 210 -6.15 -4.72 -5.90
N SER A 211 -5.79 -5.10 -4.68
CA SER A 211 -5.28 -4.19 -3.68
C SER A 211 -3.94 -4.67 -3.13
N VAL A 212 -3.06 -3.74 -2.80
CA VAL A 212 -1.74 -4.03 -2.22
C VAL A 212 -1.43 -3.08 -1.07
N GLY A 213 -0.85 -3.63 -0.01
CA GLY A 213 -0.45 -2.90 1.20
C GLY A 213 0.50 -3.73 2.06
N ASP A 214 0.93 -3.18 3.20
CA ASP A 214 1.89 -3.79 4.13
C ASP A 214 1.35 -3.95 5.56
N GLY A 215 0.33 -3.20 5.95
CA GLY A 215 0.00 -2.97 7.36
C GLY A 215 -1.41 -3.32 7.80
N ALA A 216 -1.65 -3.07 9.08
CA ALA A 216 -2.95 -3.33 9.73
C ALA A 216 -4.09 -2.45 9.18
N ASN A 217 -3.74 -1.27 8.67
CA ASN A 217 -4.66 -0.32 8.03
C ASN A 217 -5.22 -0.84 6.70
N ASP A 218 -4.58 -1.86 6.09
CA ASP A 218 -4.97 -2.47 4.82
C ASP A 218 -5.83 -3.71 4.97
N VAL A 219 -5.87 -4.32 6.15
CA VAL A 219 -6.54 -5.60 6.42
C VAL A 219 -7.98 -5.62 5.91
N ASN A 220 -8.76 -4.56 6.19
CA ASN A 220 -10.17 -4.51 5.80
C ASN A 220 -10.37 -4.44 4.28
N LEU A 221 -9.47 -3.80 3.58
CA LEU A 221 -9.49 -3.72 2.11
C LEU A 221 -8.99 -5.02 1.49
N ILE A 222 -7.79 -5.46 1.87
CA ILE A 222 -7.11 -6.65 1.33
C ILE A 222 -7.99 -7.91 1.44
N LYS A 223 -8.64 -8.10 2.57
CA LYS A 223 -9.52 -9.26 2.81
C LYS A 223 -10.77 -9.30 1.92
N GLN A 224 -11.22 -8.17 1.38
CA GLN A 224 -12.50 -8.06 0.69
C GLN A 224 -12.37 -7.89 -0.82
N THR A 225 -11.20 -7.53 -1.33
CA THR A 225 -10.97 -7.33 -2.77
C THR A 225 -10.79 -8.65 -3.49
N GLY A 226 -10.97 -8.65 -4.81
CA GLY A 226 -10.89 -9.85 -5.64
C GLY A 226 -9.50 -10.50 -5.65
N ILE A 227 -8.43 -9.71 -5.45
CA ILE A 227 -7.08 -10.17 -5.11
C ILE A 227 -6.49 -9.19 -4.11
N GLY A 228 -6.22 -9.67 -2.91
CA GLY A 228 -5.53 -8.92 -1.87
C GLY A 228 -4.06 -9.32 -1.77
N VAL A 229 -3.14 -8.37 -1.94
CA VAL A 229 -1.69 -8.61 -1.92
C VAL A 229 -1.07 -7.98 -0.68
N SER A 230 -0.37 -8.77 0.10
CA SER A 230 0.53 -8.29 1.16
C SER A 230 1.94 -8.17 0.59
N TYR A 231 2.48 -6.96 0.56
CA TYR A 231 3.82 -6.67 0.05
C TYR A 231 4.78 -6.37 1.20
N LYS A 232 5.73 -7.28 1.45
CA LYS A 232 6.66 -7.21 2.59
C LYS A 232 5.94 -6.91 3.91
N GLY A 233 4.69 -7.41 4.01
CA GLY A 233 3.73 -6.97 5.00
C GLY A 233 3.91 -7.60 6.37
N LYS A 234 3.27 -6.97 7.35
CA LYS A 234 3.21 -7.48 8.72
C LYS A 234 2.37 -8.76 8.80
N GLN A 235 2.66 -9.62 9.77
CA GLN A 235 2.00 -10.93 9.91
C GLN A 235 0.46 -10.85 9.93
N ILE A 236 -0.09 -9.79 10.51
CA ILE A 236 -1.55 -9.58 10.54
C ILE A 236 -2.15 -9.44 9.14
N LEU A 237 -1.43 -8.83 8.20
CA LEU A 237 -1.86 -8.71 6.81
C LEU A 237 -1.59 -9.99 6.04
N ASN A 238 -0.43 -10.63 6.23
CA ASN A 238 -0.08 -11.89 5.60
C ASN A 238 -1.12 -12.99 5.85
N ASN A 239 -1.72 -12.99 7.05
CA ASN A 239 -2.72 -13.98 7.44
C ASN A 239 -4.07 -13.87 6.69
N VAL A 240 -4.34 -12.73 6.06
CA VAL A 240 -5.62 -12.46 5.38
C VAL A 240 -5.49 -12.20 3.89
N ALA A 241 -4.28 -11.99 3.40
CA ALA A 241 -4.00 -11.75 1.99
C ALA A 241 -4.12 -13.02 1.16
N ASP A 242 -4.58 -12.89 -0.09
CA ASP A 242 -4.58 -13.99 -1.08
C ASP A 242 -3.16 -14.29 -1.56
N VAL A 243 -2.32 -13.26 -1.62
CA VAL A 243 -0.95 -13.30 -2.12
C VAL A 243 -0.02 -12.59 -1.15
N VAL A 244 1.12 -13.19 -0.88
CA VAL A 244 2.17 -12.61 -0.02
C VAL A 244 3.47 -12.52 -0.83
N PHE A 245 4.02 -11.32 -0.93
CA PHE A 245 5.31 -11.03 -1.54
C PHE A 245 6.31 -10.54 -0.47
N ASN A 246 7.27 -11.39 -0.14
CA ASN A 246 8.39 -11.05 0.74
C ASN A 246 9.70 -10.85 -0.03
N HIS A 247 9.86 -11.59 -1.12
CA HIS A 247 11.05 -11.62 -1.96
C HIS A 247 10.81 -11.02 -3.35
N THR A 248 9.58 -11.12 -3.85
CA THR A 248 9.14 -10.62 -5.15
C THR A 248 8.93 -9.11 -5.09
N ASN A 249 9.32 -8.37 -6.13
CA ASN A 249 9.01 -6.96 -6.26
C ASN A 249 7.57 -6.73 -6.80
N LEU A 250 7.14 -5.47 -6.91
CA LEU A 250 5.77 -5.13 -7.30
C LEU A 250 5.38 -5.57 -8.72
N LYS A 251 6.34 -5.90 -9.61
CA LYS A 251 6.04 -6.50 -10.93
C LYS A 251 5.35 -7.87 -10.79
N GLY A 252 5.54 -8.56 -9.69
CA GLY A 252 4.84 -9.81 -9.39
C GLY A 252 3.32 -9.69 -9.53
N ILE A 253 2.75 -8.52 -9.23
CA ILE A 253 1.32 -8.24 -9.41
C ILE A 253 0.90 -8.33 -10.88
N LEU A 254 1.77 -7.97 -11.82
CA LEU A 254 1.48 -8.07 -13.25
C LEU A 254 1.38 -9.53 -13.70
N TYR A 255 2.23 -10.41 -13.18
CA TYR A 255 2.13 -11.85 -13.45
C TYR A 255 0.81 -12.43 -12.91
N LEU A 256 0.37 -12.02 -11.70
CA LEU A 256 -0.94 -12.41 -11.16
C LEU A 256 -2.08 -12.02 -12.08
N GLN A 257 -1.93 -10.91 -12.82
CA GLN A 257 -2.91 -10.38 -13.76
C GLN A 257 -2.78 -10.95 -15.18
N ASP A 258 -1.86 -11.90 -15.41
CA ASP A 258 -1.55 -12.47 -16.73
C ASP A 258 -1.18 -11.40 -17.79
N TYR A 259 -0.42 -10.38 -17.34
CA TYR A 259 0.19 -9.43 -18.26
C TYR A 259 1.53 -9.95 -18.77
N GLN A 260 1.82 -9.67 -20.03
CA GLN A 260 3.16 -9.86 -20.57
C GLN A 260 4.05 -8.70 -20.12
N ILE A 261 5.17 -9.01 -19.51
CA ILE A 261 6.16 -8.05 -19.00
C ILE A 261 7.41 -8.13 -19.86
#